data_471a3614c02ce94aa902037056e632c4
#
_entry.id   471a3614c02ce94aa902037056e632c4
#
_cell.length_a   1.000
_cell.length_b   1.000
_cell.length_c   1.000
_cell.angle_alpha   90.00
_cell.angle_beta   90.00
_cell.angle_gamma   90.00
#
_symmetry.space_group_name_H-M   'P 1'
#
loop_
_entity.id
_entity.type
_entity.pdbx_description
1 polymer ?
#
loop_
_entity_poly.entity_id
_entity_poly.type
_entity_poly.pdbx_seq_one_letter_code
_entity_poly.pdbx_strand_id
1 'polypeptide(L)' 'MRTLSKGNYRVVYDPAKGESMSMIAVYKKNLDGTLSLINKEMGEENDNEVLREQAMKIINELK' A
#
# COMPACT_ATOMS: atom_id res chain seq x y z
N MET A 1 -6.91 -7.32 -3.05
CA MET A 1 -5.88 -6.28 -3.18
C MET A 1 -6.51 -4.96 -3.59
N ARG A 2 -6.17 -3.90 -2.91
CA ARG A 2 -6.71 -2.57 -3.18
C ARG A 2 -5.58 -1.58 -3.38
N THR A 3 -5.85 -0.51 -4.12
CA THR A 3 -4.82 0.46 -4.48
C THR A 3 -5.34 1.88 -4.23
N LEU A 4 -4.50 2.70 -3.58
CA LEU A 4 -4.71 4.13 -3.45
C LEU A 4 -3.67 4.84 -4.31
N SER A 5 -4.04 5.97 -4.90
CA SER A 5 -3.14 6.73 -5.76
C SER A 5 -3.14 8.19 -5.36
N LYS A 6 -1.95 8.80 -5.38
CA LYS A 6 -1.79 10.25 -5.16
C LYS A 6 -0.56 10.72 -5.95
N GLY A 7 -0.78 11.52 -6.98
CA GLY A 7 0.31 11.96 -7.86
C GLY A 7 1.01 10.75 -8.48
N ASN A 8 2.31 10.67 -8.29
CA ASN A 8 3.12 9.57 -8.80
C ASN A 8 3.24 8.39 -7.84
N TYR A 9 2.53 8.44 -6.70
CA TYR A 9 2.62 7.40 -5.70
C TYR A 9 1.42 6.45 -5.77
N ARG A 10 1.68 5.19 -5.46
CA ARG A 10 0.66 4.15 -5.33
C ARG A 10 0.89 3.41 -4.03
N VAL A 11 -0.17 3.21 -3.26
CA VAL A 11 -0.12 2.37 -2.07
C VAL A 11 -1.08 1.22 -2.28
N VAL A 12 -0.54 0.01 -2.23
CA VAL A 12 -1.31 -1.22 -2.41
C VAL A 12 -1.45 -1.87 -1.06
N TYR A 13 -2.64 -2.31 -0.69
CA TYR A 13 -2.84 -3.00 0.56
C TYR A 13 -3.77 -4.20 0.39
N ASP A 14 -3.54 -5.21 1.23
CA ASP A 14 -4.27 -6.46 1.21
C ASP A 14 -4.34 -7.00 2.65
N PRO A 15 -5.54 -7.19 3.22
CA PRO A 15 -5.64 -7.68 4.60
C PRO A 15 -5.24 -9.14 4.71
N ALA A 16 -4.83 -9.54 5.92
CA ALA A 16 -4.51 -10.92 6.20
C ALA A 16 -5.77 -11.78 6.01
N LYS A 17 -5.59 -12.96 5.41
CA LYS A 17 -6.68 -13.89 5.15
C LYS A 17 -6.17 -15.31 5.27
N GLY A 18 -6.79 -16.10 6.16
CA GLY A 18 -6.32 -17.46 6.40
C GLY A 18 -4.89 -17.45 6.91
N GLU A 19 -4.00 -18.14 6.21
CA GLU A 19 -2.57 -18.18 6.54
C GLU A 19 -1.76 -17.07 5.87
N SER A 20 -2.39 -16.26 5.01
CA SER A 20 -1.71 -15.18 4.31
C SER A 20 -1.59 -13.95 5.20
N MET A 21 -0.43 -13.32 5.18
CA MET A 21 -0.17 -12.09 5.93
C MET A 21 -0.79 -10.89 5.24
N SER A 22 -1.06 -9.84 6.02
CA SER A 22 -1.44 -8.56 5.45
C SER A 22 -0.22 -7.91 4.81
N MET A 23 -0.48 -7.02 3.84
CA MET A 23 0.59 -6.33 3.12
C MET A 23 0.20 -4.88 2.85
N ILE A 24 1.16 -3.99 3.02
CA ILE A 24 1.07 -2.62 2.52
C ILE A 24 2.35 -2.35 1.75
N ALA A 25 2.24 -2.03 0.48
CA ALA A 25 3.39 -1.74 -0.38
C ALA A 25 3.24 -0.34 -0.98
N VAL A 26 4.33 0.39 -1.01
CA VAL A 26 4.37 1.75 -1.55
C VAL A 26 5.24 1.75 -2.80
N TYR A 27 4.69 2.27 -3.88
CA TYR A 27 5.36 2.38 -5.18
C TYR A 27 5.40 3.82 -5.64
N LYS A 28 6.43 4.15 -6.39
CA LYS A 28 6.53 5.45 -7.08
C LYS A 28 6.58 5.20 -8.58
N LYS A 29 5.77 5.94 -9.32
CA LYS A 29 5.76 5.87 -10.79
C LYS A 29 6.94 6.67 -11.33
N ASN A 30 7.74 6.04 -12.18
CA ASN A 30 8.87 6.65 -12.83
C ASN A 30 8.45 7.38 -14.10
N LEU A 31 9.35 8.18 -14.67
CA LEU A 31 9.07 8.94 -15.90
C LEU A 31 8.74 8.05 -17.08
N ASP A 32 9.30 6.84 -17.11
CA ASP A 32 9.06 5.90 -18.20
C ASP A 32 7.78 5.05 -18.01
N GLY A 33 7.01 5.33 -16.95
CA GLY A 33 5.77 4.63 -16.66
C GLY A 33 5.93 3.38 -15.80
N THR A 34 7.16 2.97 -15.49
CA THR A 34 7.39 1.83 -14.59
C THR A 34 7.17 2.24 -13.14
N LEU A 35 6.99 1.26 -12.26
CA LEU A 35 6.82 1.48 -10.83
C LEU A 35 8.05 0.97 -10.08
N SER A 36 8.54 1.79 -9.15
CA SER A 36 9.62 1.40 -8.24
C SER A 36 9.04 1.14 -6.85
N LEU A 37 9.38 0.01 -6.26
CA LEU A 37 8.97 -0.31 -4.89
C LEU A 37 9.81 0.52 -3.92
N ILE A 38 9.12 1.34 -3.10
CA ILE A 38 9.77 2.19 -2.11
C ILE A 38 9.82 1.48 -0.77
N ASN A 39 8.71 0.88 -0.37
CA ASN A 39 8.59 0.23 0.93
C ASN A 39 7.54 -0.86 0.88
N LYS A 40 7.72 -1.89 1.69
CA LYS A 40 6.76 -2.99 1.82
C LYS A 40 6.74 -3.47 3.25
N GLU A 41 5.56 -3.51 3.84
CA GLU A 41 5.37 -4.00 5.20
C GLU A 41 4.40 -5.18 5.19
N MET A 42 4.73 -6.20 5.98
CA MET A 42 3.89 -7.38 6.16
C MET A 42 3.43 -7.43 7.61
N GLY A 43 2.23 -7.94 7.84
CA GLY A 43 1.66 -7.99 9.18
C GLY A 43 0.54 -9.01 9.29
N GLU A 44 -0.27 -8.87 10.33
CA GLU A 44 -1.33 -9.82 10.65
C GLU A 44 -2.72 -9.17 10.66
N GLU A 45 -2.84 -7.93 10.21
CA GLU A 45 -4.13 -7.23 10.25
C GLU A 45 -5.11 -7.84 9.26
N ASN A 46 -6.25 -8.28 9.75
CA ASN A 46 -7.30 -8.87 8.91
C ASN A 46 -8.48 -7.94 8.63
N ASP A 47 -8.50 -6.75 9.26
CA ASP A 47 -9.56 -5.77 9.04
C ASP A 47 -9.16 -4.82 7.91
N ASN A 48 -9.92 -4.89 6.82
CA ASN A 48 -9.66 -4.07 5.62
C ASN A 48 -9.74 -2.57 5.92
N GLU A 49 -10.65 -2.15 6.80
CA GLU A 49 -10.79 -0.74 7.14
C GLU A 49 -9.59 -0.20 7.91
N VAL A 50 -9.02 -1.02 8.80
CA VAL A 50 -7.82 -0.65 9.54
C VAL A 50 -6.64 -0.48 8.58
N LEU A 51 -6.45 -1.42 7.67
CA LEU A 51 -5.39 -1.32 6.65
C LEU A 51 -5.60 -0.15 5.73
N ARG A 52 -6.84 0.12 5.33
CA ARG A 52 -7.16 1.25 4.47
C ARG A 52 -6.77 2.56 5.14
N GLU A 53 -7.06 2.72 6.43
CA GLU A 53 -6.69 3.92 7.18
C GLU A 53 -5.18 4.08 7.26
N GLN A 54 -4.45 2.98 7.50
CA GLN A 54 -2.99 2.99 7.51
C GLN A 54 -2.44 3.38 6.13
N ALA A 55 -2.98 2.80 5.07
CA ALA A 55 -2.56 3.10 3.70
C ALA A 55 -2.85 4.57 3.34
N MET A 56 -4.01 5.10 3.74
CA MET A 56 -4.36 6.49 3.52
C MET A 56 -3.42 7.44 4.24
N LYS A 57 -3.06 7.11 5.47
CA LYS A 57 -2.11 7.92 6.24
C LYS A 57 -0.75 7.94 5.53
N ILE A 58 -0.29 6.81 5.05
CA ILE A 58 0.97 6.71 4.33
C ILE A 58 0.93 7.57 3.07
N ILE A 59 -0.11 7.42 2.24
CA ILE A 59 -0.16 8.15 0.98
C ILE A 59 -0.31 9.66 1.18
N ASN A 60 -0.98 10.09 2.24
CA ASN A 60 -1.13 11.51 2.55
C ASN A 60 0.17 12.15 3.05
N GLU A 61 1.10 11.36 3.55
CA GLU A 61 2.41 11.85 3.99
C GLU A 61 3.43 11.89 2.84
N LEU A 62 3.12 11.29 1.71
CA LEU A 62 4.00 11.31 0.53
C LEU A 62 3.84 12.62 -0.24
N LYS A 63 4.95 13.12 -0.76
CA LYS A 63 4.99 14.38 -1.50
C LYS A 63 5.43 14.20 -2.94
#